data_f826ce430f70740ec5ef938a8608d3c7
#
_entry.id   f826ce430f70740ec5ef938a8608d3c7
#
_cell.length_a   1.000
_cell.length_b   1.000
_cell.length_c   1.000
_cell.angle_alpha   90.00
_cell.angle_beta   90.00
_cell.angle_gamma   90.00
#
_symmetry.space_group_name_H-M   'P 1'
#
loop_
_entity.id
_entity.type
_entity.pdbx_description
1 polymer ?
#
loop_
_entity_poly.entity_id
_entity_poly.type
_entity_poly.pdbx_seq_one_letter_code
_entity_poly.pdbx_strand_id
1 'polypeptide(L)'
;MASRPECGHERNMATIRQAEAHQGEGGIGLSLHGNRLRVIETGPGLRQTLVELIDGAQASLKLYYYIFAGDGSGRLILDRLVAARARGVAVTLMIDAFGSADTPVHFFDPLVAAGGHFGRFGARRSTRYLIRNHQKLAIADDRRLLMGGFNVEDDYFGVPPEDCWHDLGLLVEGPQVQAMTSWYGQLWRWVSTRGQRFRTLRRMVRNWRQPHHDADGPMRWVIGGPTRRLSPWAQMVKHDLERAGRLDMVAAYFSPGRGMLKRIATAARRQGARLILPSRSDNGATVAAARLLYGPLLKRGVEIFEYQSCKLHMKLIVVDDAVYIGSANFDMRSLFLNLEIMLRVEDAGFASAMRGFIDRRAKESRQVTLETHRAQRSLPTLVKQWISYFLVGFLDYTVTRRLNFRNPDAD
;
A
#
# COMPACT_ATOMS: atom_id res chain seq x y z
N MET A 1 12.51 -70.46 -7.25
CA MET A 1 13.02 -69.45 -6.27
C MET A 1 13.59 -68.35 -7.06
N ALA A 2 12.87 -67.28 -7.21
CA ALA A 2 13.30 -66.08 -7.94
C ALA A 2 13.17 -64.87 -6.99
N SER A 3 14.29 -64.29 -6.64
CA SER A 3 14.41 -63.11 -5.79
C SER A 3 13.96 -61.86 -6.57
N ARG A 4 13.07 -61.04 -5.97
CA ARG A 4 12.67 -59.71 -6.43
C ARG A 4 13.74 -58.71 -6.07
N PRO A 5 14.02 -57.72 -6.92
CA PRO A 5 14.84 -56.57 -6.53
C PRO A 5 13.99 -55.52 -5.79
N GLU A 6 14.51 -55.05 -4.67
CA GLU A 6 13.98 -53.92 -3.91
C GLU A 6 14.21 -52.61 -4.68
N CYS A 7 13.13 -51.90 -4.90
CA CYS A 7 13.12 -50.55 -5.53
C CYS A 7 13.41 -49.53 -4.45
N GLY A 8 14.64 -49.02 -4.41
CA GLY A 8 15.05 -47.91 -3.53
C GLY A 8 14.35 -46.62 -3.91
N HIS A 9 13.47 -46.13 -3.07
CA HIS A 9 12.92 -44.78 -3.13
C HIS A 9 13.93 -43.81 -2.49
N GLU A 10 14.83 -43.27 -3.28
CA GLU A 10 15.54 -42.04 -2.92
C GLU A 10 14.57 -40.90 -2.94
N ARG A 11 14.10 -40.46 -1.77
CA ARG A 11 13.40 -39.21 -1.58
C ARG A 11 14.42 -38.06 -1.76
N ASN A 12 14.27 -37.36 -2.84
CA ASN A 12 14.95 -36.10 -3.12
C ASN A 12 14.47 -35.08 -2.08
N MET A 13 15.15 -34.98 -0.94
CA MET A 13 14.97 -33.86 0.00
C MET A 13 15.58 -32.62 -0.60
N ALA A 14 14.81 -31.90 -1.39
CA ALA A 14 15.11 -30.51 -1.73
C ALA A 14 15.19 -29.73 -0.41
N THR A 15 16.36 -29.27 -0.08
CA THR A 15 16.66 -28.44 1.10
C THR A 15 15.75 -27.19 1.08
N ILE A 16 14.68 -27.22 1.87
CA ILE A 16 13.88 -26.04 2.15
C ILE A 16 14.79 -25.10 2.93
N ARG A 17 15.37 -24.11 2.26
CA ARG A 17 16.05 -23.02 2.94
C ARG A 17 15.03 -22.31 3.83
N GLN A 18 15.24 -22.41 5.14
CA GLN A 18 14.41 -21.75 6.15
C GLN A 18 14.40 -20.25 5.92
N ALA A 19 13.25 -19.62 6.16
CA ALA A 19 13.12 -18.18 6.17
C ALA A 19 13.98 -17.61 7.31
N GLU A 20 14.85 -16.65 6.98
CA GLU A 20 15.66 -15.94 7.98
C GLU A 20 15.20 -14.49 8.03
N ALA A 21 14.47 -14.14 9.09
CA ALA A 21 14.13 -12.75 9.40
C ALA A 21 15.28 -12.15 10.22
N HIS A 22 15.84 -11.04 9.77
CA HIS A 22 16.94 -10.36 10.42
C HIS A 22 16.52 -8.99 10.95
N GLN A 23 16.86 -8.72 12.22
CA GLN A 23 16.98 -7.37 12.77
C GLN A 23 18.46 -7.09 12.98
N GLY A 24 19.05 -6.28 12.10
CA GLY A 24 20.45 -5.88 12.18
C GLY A 24 20.62 -4.40 11.92
N GLU A 25 21.85 -3.89 11.89
CA GLU A 25 22.19 -2.48 11.60
C GLU A 25 21.60 -1.96 10.27
N GLY A 26 21.09 -2.83 9.39
CA GLY A 26 20.42 -2.52 8.12
C GLY A 26 18.89 -2.44 8.16
N GLY A 27 18.24 -2.52 9.33
CA GLY A 27 16.77 -2.49 9.45
C GLY A 27 16.12 -3.89 9.45
N ILE A 28 14.78 -3.93 9.33
CA ILE A 28 14.00 -5.18 9.26
C ILE A 28 14.11 -5.77 7.86
N GLY A 29 14.58 -7.00 7.76
CA GLY A 29 14.73 -7.75 6.51
C GLY A 29 14.18 -9.17 6.62
N LEU A 30 13.92 -9.77 5.45
CA LEU A 30 13.49 -11.17 5.30
C LEU A 30 14.06 -11.72 4.00
N SER A 31 14.61 -12.93 4.06
CA SER A 31 14.96 -13.73 2.88
C SER A 31 14.01 -14.92 2.79
N LEU A 32 13.22 -15.02 1.71
CA LEU A 32 12.17 -16.02 1.55
C LEU A 32 12.02 -16.43 0.09
N HIS A 33 12.14 -17.74 -0.22
CA HIS A 33 11.94 -18.29 -1.57
C HIS A 33 12.70 -17.55 -2.68
N GLY A 34 13.97 -17.24 -2.45
CA GLY A 34 14.82 -16.52 -3.41
C GLY A 34 14.55 -15.02 -3.53
N ASN A 35 13.66 -14.48 -2.70
CA ASN A 35 13.43 -13.05 -2.58
C ASN A 35 14.09 -12.50 -1.32
N ARG A 36 14.54 -11.25 -1.40
CA ARG A 36 14.99 -10.44 -0.27
C ARG A 36 14.05 -9.26 -0.10
N LEU A 37 13.56 -9.07 1.11
CA LEU A 37 12.75 -7.94 1.52
C LEU A 37 13.54 -7.07 2.49
N ARG A 38 13.44 -5.76 2.34
CA ARG A 38 13.99 -4.79 3.30
C ARG A 38 12.97 -3.69 3.54
N VAL A 39 12.60 -3.50 4.80
CA VAL A 39 11.70 -2.44 5.25
C VAL A 39 12.49 -1.14 5.40
N ILE A 40 11.97 -0.05 4.86
CA ILE A 40 12.55 1.28 4.94
C ILE A 40 11.66 2.13 5.84
N GLU A 41 12.19 2.54 7.01
CA GLU A 41 11.40 3.13 8.09
C GLU A 41 11.47 4.67 8.14
N THR A 42 12.31 5.32 7.32
CA THR A 42 12.56 6.77 7.42
C THR A 42 12.46 7.47 6.07
N GLY A 43 12.02 8.73 6.06
CA GLY A 43 11.91 9.55 4.86
C GLY A 43 13.25 9.66 4.08
N PRO A 44 14.37 10.03 4.72
CA PRO A 44 15.68 10.04 4.07
C PRO A 44 16.07 8.67 3.49
N GLY A 45 15.78 7.57 4.22
CA GLY A 45 16.02 6.20 3.74
C GLY A 45 15.18 5.86 2.50
N LEU A 46 13.92 6.31 2.44
CA LEU A 46 13.05 6.15 1.27
C LEU A 46 13.63 6.89 0.06
N ARG A 47 14.02 8.16 0.23
CA ARG A 47 14.63 8.96 -0.83
C ARG A 47 15.94 8.33 -1.33
N GLN A 48 16.82 7.97 -0.41
CA GLN A 48 18.10 7.34 -0.73
C GLN A 48 17.89 6.02 -1.49
N THR A 49 17.01 5.14 -0.99
CA THR A 49 16.72 3.85 -1.65
C THR A 49 16.13 4.04 -3.05
N LEU A 50 15.27 5.06 -3.25
CA LEU A 50 14.71 5.37 -4.57
C LEU A 50 15.79 5.88 -5.54
N VAL A 51 16.69 6.77 -5.08
CA VAL A 51 17.81 7.27 -5.87
C VAL A 51 18.76 6.12 -6.23
N GLU A 52 19.16 5.29 -5.26
CA GLU A 52 20.03 4.12 -5.49
C GLU A 52 19.41 3.12 -6.48
N LEU A 53 18.09 2.93 -6.41
CA LEU A 53 17.37 2.05 -7.34
C LEU A 53 17.41 2.61 -8.76
N ILE A 54 17.26 3.94 -8.94
CA ILE A 54 17.30 4.60 -10.25
C ILE A 54 18.73 4.63 -10.80
N ASP A 55 19.70 5.02 -9.97
CA ASP A 55 21.10 5.15 -10.40
C ASP A 55 21.73 3.79 -10.71
N GLY A 56 21.33 2.75 -10.00
CA GLY A 56 21.81 1.38 -10.21
C GLY A 56 21.12 0.60 -11.33
N ALA A 57 20.11 1.18 -11.99
CA ALA A 57 19.42 0.51 -13.10
C ALA A 57 20.29 0.44 -14.35
N GLN A 58 20.29 -0.74 -15.01
CA GLN A 58 21.10 -1.03 -16.20
C GLN A 58 20.26 -1.17 -17.47
N ALA A 59 19.03 -1.68 -17.38
CA ALA A 59 18.20 -1.99 -18.55
C ALA A 59 16.88 -1.22 -18.56
N SER A 60 16.16 -1.19 -17.45
CA SER A 60 14.83 -0.59 -17.44
C SER A 60 14.42 -0.01 -16.09
N LEU A 61 13.66 1.08 -16.16
CA LEU A 61 12.99 1.72 -15.02
C LEU A 61 11.51 1.90 -15.33
N LYS A 62 10.66 1.45 -14.41
CA LYS A 62 9.20 1.54 -14.49
C LYS A 62 8.68 2.14 -13.20
N LEU A 63 8.17 3.37 -13.23
CA LEU A 63 7.70 4.08 -12.05
C LEU A 63 6.23 4.42 -12.15
N TYR A 64 5.52 4.25 -11.06
CA TYR A 64 4.16 4.76 -10.87
C TYR A 64 4.05 5.45 -9.52
N TYR A 65 3.56 6.69 -9.51
CA TYR A 65 3.27 7.45 -8.30
C TYR A 65 1.90 8.13 -8.36
N TYR A 66 1.18 8.12 -7.23
CA TYR A 66 -0.08 8.84 -7.11
C TYR A 66 0.16 10.36 -7.12
N ILE A 67 1.11 10.85 -6.31
CA ILE A 67 1.63 12.21 -6.38
C ILE A 67 3.08 12.15 -6.84
N PHE A 68 3.38 12.96 -7.86
CA PHE A 68 4.74 13.31 -8.24
C PHE A 68 4.78 14.83 -8.28
N ALA A 69 5.30 15.44 -7.20
CA ALA A 69 5.28 16.89 -7.02
C ALA A 69 6.33 17.60 -7.89
N GLY A 70 6.09 18.86 -8.18
CA GLY A 70 7.07 19.73 -8.88
C GLY A 70 8.04 20.44 -7.94
N ASP A 71 8.28 19.88 -6.76
CA ASP A 71 9.15 20.38 -5.69
C ASP A 71 10.61 19.94 -5.83
N GLY A 72 11.42 20.13 -4.77
CA GLY A 72 12.83 19.75 -4.74
C GLY A 72 13.06 18.25 -4.96
N SER A 73 12.28 17.42 -4.28
CA SER A 73 12.35 15.95 -4.42
C SER A 73 11.88 15.47 -5.78
N GLY A 74 10.78 16.03 -6.30
CA GLY A 74 10.31 15.73 -7.64
C GLY A 74 11.34 16.10 -8.70
N ARG A 75 11.98 17.26 -8.58
CA ARG A 75 13.07 17.68 -9.49
C ARG A 75 14.24 16.70 -9.42
N LEU A 76 14.71 16.39 -8.22
CA LEU A 76 15.81 15.44 -8.01
C LEU A 76 15.52 14.09 -8.70
N ILE A 77 14.34 13.52 -8.47
CA ILE A 77 14.00 12.21 -9.05
C ILE A 77 13.86 12.30 -10.57
N LEU A 78 13.26 13.38 -11.12
CA LEU A 78 13.17 13.58 -12.56
C LEU A 78 14.55 13.67 -13.20
N ASP A 79 15.48 14.42 -12.63
CA ASP A 79 16.86 14.57 -13.12
C ASP A 79 17.60 13.22 -13.11
N ARG A 80 17.39 12.37 -12.08
CA ARG A 80 17.95 11.00 -12.05
C ARG A 80 17.35 10.11 -13.16
N LEU A 81 16.07 10.25 -13.47
CA LEU A 81 15.42 9.52 -14.56
C LEU A 81 15.96 9.96 -15.92
N VAL A 82 16.19 11.26 -16.12
CA VAL A 82 16.84 11.80 -17.34
C VAL A 82 18.27 11.28 -17.46
N ALA A 83 19.05 11.29 -16.37
CA ALA A 83 20.40 10.73 -16.34
C ALA A 83 20.40 9.21 -16.63
N ALA A 84 19.41 8.45 -16.15
CA ALA A 84 19.25 7.04 -16.50
C ALA A 84 19.00 6.85 -18.00
N ARG A 85 18.20 7.73 -18.64
CA ARG A 85 18.03 7.73 -20.11
C ARG A 85 19.36 7.97 -20.84
N ALA A 86 20.16 8.91 -20.36
CA ALA A 86 21.49 9.18 -20.96
C ALA A 86 22.43 7.96 -20.86
N ARG A 87 22.27 7.11 -19.85
CA ARG A 87 22.97 5.81 -19.74
C ARG A 87 22.40 4.70 -20.63
N GLY A 88 21.33 4.95 -21.40
CA GLY A 88 20.67 3.96 -22.26
C GLY A 88 19.55 3.15 -21.58
N VAL A 89 19.21 3.43 -20.31
CA VAL A 89 18.15 2.73 -19.57
C VAL A 89 16.78 3.07 -20.17
N ALA A 90 15.92 2.09 -20.40
CA ALA A 90 14.54 2.32 -20.85
C ALA A 90 13.69 2.83 -19.67
N VAL A 91 13.24 4.08 -19.71
CA VAL A 91 12.46 4.71 -18.60
C VAL A 91 11.01 4.89 -19.00
N THR A 92 10.10 4.40 -18.17
CA THR A 92 8.65 4.64 -18.28
C THR A 92 8.12 5.18 -16.95
N LEU A 93 7.58 6.39 -16.96
CA LEU A 93 6.96 7.04 -15.81
C LEU A 93 5.45 7.17 -16.02
N MET A 94 4.66 6.70 -15.07
CA MET A 94 3.23 6.98 -14.97
C MET A 94 2.93 7.73 -13.68
N ILE A 95 1.98 8.66 -13.74
CA ILE A 95 1.44 9.37 -12.58
C ILE A 95 -0.08 9.33 -12.57
N ASP A 96 -0.69 9.52 -11.42
CA ASP A 96 -2.15 9.74 -11.34
C ASP A 96 -2.49 11.19 -11.71
N ALA A 97 -3.46 11.38 -12.60
CA ALA A 97 -3.82 12.72 -13.10
C ALA A 97 -4.53 13.58 -12.04
N PHE A 98 -5.15 12.96 -11.04
CA PHE A 98 -5.79 13.66 -9.93
C PHE A 98 -4.79 13.96 -8.81
N GLY A 99 -4.02 12.94 -8.39
CA GLY A 99 -3.05 13.10 -7.31
C GLY A 99 -1.91 14.07 -7.67
N SER A 100 -1.49 14.08 -8.94
CA SER A 100 -0.46 15.01 -9.45
C SER A 100 -1.04 16.21 -10.20
N ALA A 101 -2.25 16.68 -9.82
CA ALA A 101 -2.93 17.77 -10.53
C ALA A 101 -2.16 19.09 -10.45
N ASP A 102 -1.48 19.34 -9.33
CA ASP A 102 -0.71 20.56 -9.07
C ASP A 102 0.63 20.59 -9.81
N THR A 103 1.10 19.45 -10.34
CA THR A 103 2.32 19.39 -11.15
C THR A 103 1.98 19.58 -12.62
N PRO A 104 2.44 20.66 -13.27
CA PRO A 104 2.14 20.91 -14.66
C PRO A 104 2.79 19.86 -15.56
N VAL A 105 2.13 19.49 -16.66
CA VAL A 105 2.58 18.40 -17.55
C VAL A 105 3.96 18.68 -18.12
N HIS A 106 4.28 19.94 -18.48
CA HIS A 106 5.58 20.32 -19.01
C HIS A 106 6.75 20.11 -18.05
N PHE A 107 6.48 19.90 -16.74
CA PHE A 107 7.51 19.50 -15.78
C PHE A 107 8.24 18.21 -16.21
N PHE A 108 7.55 17.32 -16.91
CA PHE A 108 8.08 16.03 -17.38
C PHE A 108 8.67 16.07 -18.79
N ASP A 109 8.66 17.24 -19.47
CA ASP A 109 9.20 17.38 -20.82
C ASP A 109 10.68 16.97 -20.95
N PRO A 110 11.57 17.25 -19.95
CA PRO A 110 12.97 16.79 -20.00
C PRO A 110 13.11 15.27 -20.14
N LEU A 111 12.24 14.48 -19.45
CA LEU A 111 12.26 13.02 -19.58
C LEU A 111 11.81 12.57 -20.98
N VAL A 112 10.76 13.21 -21.50
CA VAL A 112 10.25 12.90 -22.86
C VAL A 112 11.27 13.29 -23.92
N ALA A 113 11.90 14.45 -23.79
CA ALA A 113 12.96 14.91 -24.69
C ALA A 113 14.18 13.97 -24.68
N ALA A 114 14.51 13.37 -23.54
CA ALA A 114 15.55 12.35 -23.41
C ALA A 114 15.12 10.97 -23.97
N GLY A 115 13.92 10.84 -24.56
CA GLY A 115 13.39 9.58 -25.11
C GLY A 115 12.76 8.65 -24.06
N GLY A 116 12.42 9.16 -22.89
CA GLY A 116 11.62 8.43 -21.88
C GLY A 116 10.13 8.44 -22.22
N HIS A 117 9.40 7.47 -21.68
CA HIS A 117 7.96 7.40 -21.84
C HIS A 117 7.26 7.99 -20.61
N PHE A 118 6.26 8.86 -20.87
CA PHE A 118 5.45 9.47 -19.83
C PHE A 118 3.96 9.23 -20.07
N GLY A 119 3.22 8.88 -19.01
CA GLY A 119 1.78 8.65 -19.08
C GLY A 119 1.03 9.13 -17.84
N ARG A 120 -0.25 9.51 -18.03
CA ARG A 120 -1.13 9.93 -16.94
C ARG A 120 -2.32 8.99 -16.82
N PHE A 121 -2.47 8.38 -15.65
CA PHE A 121 -3.65 7.59 -15.33
C PHE A 121 -4.83 8.51 -15.02
N GLY A 122 -5.97 8.27 -15.65
CA GLY A 122 -7.22 9.01 -15.41
C GLY A 122 -7.83 9.59 -16.68
N ALA A 123 -9.17 9.71 -16.70
CA ALA A 123 -9.91 10.23 -17.84
C ALA A 123 -10.07 11.76 -17.73
N ARG A 124 -9.63 12.49 -18.75
CA ARG A 124 -9.63 13.96 -18.78
C ARG A 124 -11.01 14.61 -18.71
N ARG A 125 -12.14 13.91 -19.04
CA ARG A 125 -13.48 14.51 -19.18
C ARG A 125 -14.63 13.55 -18.80
N SER A 126 -14.47 12.72 -17.76
CA SER A 126 -15.48 11.74 -17.36
C SER A 126 -15.55 11.63 -15.83
N THR A 127 -16.69 11.28 -15.26
CA THR A 127 -16.86 10.94 -13.84
C THR A 127 -15.92 9.81 -13.38
N ARG A 128 -15.26 9.13 -14.31
CA ARG A 128 -14.21 8.13 -14.10
C ARG A 128 -12.93 8.70 -13.46
N TYR A 129 -12.74 10.04 -13.47
CA TYR A 129 -11.64 10.70 -12.73
C TYR A 129 -11.71 10.47 -11.22
N LEU A 130 -12.87 10.06 -10.71
CA LEU A 130 -13.06 9.73 -9.29
C LEU A 130 -12.43 8.39 -8.90
N ILE A 131 -12.04 7.55 -9.88
CA ILE A 131 -11.25 6.33 -9.62
C ILE A 131 -9.79 6.70 -9.67
N ARG A 132 -9.13 6.55 -8.54
CA ARG A 132 -7.73 6.91 -8.36
C ARG A 132 -6.86 5.65 -8.44
N ASN A 133 -5.71 5.77 -9.06
CA ASN A 133 -4.69 4.76 -8.92
C ASN A 133 -3.72 5.20 -7.79
N HIS A 134 -3.95 4.66 -6.62
CA HIS A 134 -3.23 5.04 -5.40
C HIS A 134 -1.97 4.21 -5.17
N GLN A 135 -1.54 3.42 -6.15
CA GLN A 135 -0.29 2.67 -6.12
C GLN A 135 0.92 3.60 -6.13
N LYS A 136 2.01 3.18 -5.51
CA LYS A 136 3.32 3.82 -5.53
C LYS A 136 4.36 2.74 -5.64
N LEU A 137 5.10 2.73 -6.74
CA LEU A 137 6.13 1.74 -7.00
C LEU A 137 7.18 2.24 -7.99
N ALA A 138 8.40 1.75 -7.84
CA ALA A 138 9.50 1.89 -8.77
C ALA A 138 10.17 0.53 -8.97
N ILE A 139 10.25 0.08 -10.22
CA ILE A 139 10.85 -1.20 -10.61
C ILE A 139 12.11 -0.93 -11.42
N ALA A 140 13.23 -1.53 -11.05
CA ALA A 140 14.47 -1.51 -11.81
C ALA A 140 14.81 -2.92 -12.30
N ASP A 141 15.10 -3.01 -13.62
CA ASP A 141 15.59 -4.19 -14.31
C ASP A 141 14.76 -5.46 -14.09
N ASP A 142 13.45 -5.27 -13.76
CA ASP A 142 12.49 -6.35 -13.47
C ASP A 142 12.92 -7.28 -12.32
N ARG A 143 13.85 -6.82 -11.47
CA ARG A 143 14.46 -7.57 -10.37
C ARG A 143 14.40 -6.89 -9.01
N ARG A 144 14.30 -5.56 -8.99
CA ARG A 144 14.21 -4.76 -7.76
C ARG A 144 12.97 -3.88 -7.81
N LEU A 145 12.21 -3.88 -6.76
CA LEU A 145 10.97 -3.10 -6.62
C LEU A 145 10.99 -2.36 -5.29
N LEU A 146 10.90 -1.06 -5.31
CA LEU A 146 10.58 -0.25 -4.14
C LEU A 146 9.11 0.15 -4.19
N MET A 147 8.38 -0.09 -3.12
CA MET A 147 6.97 0.28 -2.99
C MET A 147 6.62 0.74 -1.58
N GLY A 148 5.44 1.35 -1.42
CA GLY A 148 4.96 1.77 -0.10
C GLY A 148 3.74 2.68 -0.16
N GLY A 149 3.54 3.44 0.90
CA GLY A 149 2.52 4.49 0.96
C GLY A 149 3.03 5.85 0.46
N PHE A 150 4.34 6.07 0.40
CA PHE A 150 4.98 7.36 0.12
C PHE A 150 4.86 7.80 -1.35
N ASN A 151 4.78 9.10 -1.55
CA ASN A 151 4.81 9.74 -2.88
C ASN A 151 6.20 10.34 -3.17
N VAL A 152 6.39 10.89 -4.36
CA VAL A 152 7.56 11.70 -4.70
C VAL A 152 7.21 13.17 -4.42
N GLU A 153 7.51 13.59 -3.20
CA GLU A 153 7.18 14.90 -2.65
C GLU A 153 8.08 15.16 -1.43
N ASP A 154 8.52 16.40 -1.20
CA ASP A 154 9.44 16.76 -0.11
C ASP A 154 8.94 16.30 1.26
N ASP A 155 7.64 16.43 1.51
CA ASP A 155 7.00 16.05 2.78
C ASP A 155 7.21 14.58 3.15
N TYR A 156 7.41 13.66 2.19
CA TYR A 156 7.64 12.24 2.47
C TYR A 156 9.10 11.89 2.77
N PHE A 157 10.02 12.79 2.50
CA PHE A 157 11.46 12.56 2.63
C PHE A 157 12.10 13.31 3.80
N GLY A 158 11.29 14.00 4.61
CA GLY A 158 11.70 14.68 5.84
C GLY A 158 11.91 13.74 7.03
N VAL A 159 12.28 14.31 8.14
CA VAL A 159 12.57 13.62 9.42
C VAL A 159 11.67 14.20 10.53
N PRO A 160 10.99 13.37 11.37
CA PRO A 160 10.33 13.89 12.56
C PRO A 160 11.33 14.63 13.50
N PRO A 161 10.93 15.74 14.16
CA PRO A 161 9.57 16.25 14.31
C PRO A 161 9.13 17.29 13.26
N GLU A 162 9.81 17.41 12.14
CA GLU A 162 9.39 18.28 11.03
C GLU A 162 7.94 18.02 10.62
N ASP A 163 7.30 18.96 9.93
CA ASP A 163 5.94 18.75 9.42
C ASP A 163 5.96 17.85 8.17
N CYS A 164 6.37 16.62 8.35
CA CYS A 164 6.54 15.60 7.33
C CYS A 164 5.54 14.45 7.48
N TRP A 165 5.42 13.64 6.44
CA TRP A 165 4.74 12.35 6.48
C TRP A 165 5.68 11.23 6.92
N HIS A 166 5.33 10.52 7.99
CA HIS A 166 6.01 9.29 8.36
C HIS A 166 5.38 8.10 7.65
N ASP A 167 6.07 7.59 6.66
CA ASP A 167 5.60 6.45 5.87
C ASP A 167 6.56 5.26 5.95
N LEU A 168 6.17 4.16 5.31
CA LEU A 168 6.89 2.91 5.29
C LEU A 168 7.08 2.46 3.84
N GLY A 169 8.32 2.12 3.49
CA GLY A 169 8.66 1.51 2.22
C GLY A 169 9.09 0.07 2.37
N LEU A 170 8.96 -0.68 1.28
CA LEU A 170 9.43 -2.05 1.15
C LEU A 170 10.23 -2.18 -0.14
N LEU A 171 11.51 -2.50 -0.01
CA LEU A 171 12.34 -2.95 -1.14
C LEU A 171 12.23 -4.46 -1.25
N VAL A 172 11.84 -4.93 -2.43
CA VAL A 172 11.74 -6.35 -2.79
C VAL A 172 12.74 -6.62 -3.92
N GLU A 173 13.59 -7.62 -3.73
CA GLU A 173 14.54 -8.09 -4.73
C GLU A 173 14.29 -9.57 -4.98
N GLY A 174 14.26 -9.98 -6.24
CA GLY A 174 14.09 -11.38 -6.62
C GLY A 174 12.91 -11.66 -7.54
N PRO A 175 12.55 -12.95 -7.71
CA PRO A 175 11.58 -13.40 -8.73
C PRO A 175 10.16 -12.84 -8.53
N GLN A 176 9.76 -12.48 -7.31
CA GLN A 176 8.44 -11.90 -7.04
C GLN A 176 8.22 -10.53 -7.73
N VAL A 177 9.30 -9.82 -8.11
CA VAL A 177 9.21 -8.53 -8.81
C VAL A 177 8.60 -8.69 -10.21
N GLN A 178 8.79 -9.83 -10.88
CA GLN A 178 8.26 -10.09 -12.23
C GLN A 178 6.72 -10.01 -12.27
N ALA A 179 6.04 -10.40 -11.20
CA ALA A 179 4.60 -10.26 -11.11
C ALA A 179 4.17 -8.78 -11.21
N MET A 180 4.90 -7.88 -10.55
CA MET A 180 4.63 -6.45 -10.59
C MET A 180 5.07 -5.81 -11.90
N THR A 181 6.14 -6.28 -12.52
CA THR A 181 6.51 -5.90 -13.89
C THR A 181 5.39 -6.24 -14.87
N SER A 182 4.82 -7.44 -14.78
CA SER A 182 3.67 -7.84 -15.61
C SER A 182 2.44 -6.97 -15.37
N TRP A 183 2.12 -6.67 -14.10
CA TRP A 183 1.04 -5.75 -13.72
C TRP A 183 1.26 -4.35 -14.29
N TYR A 184 2.46 -3.79 -14.09
CA TYR A 184 2.84 -2.48 -14.61
C TYR A 184 2.69 -2.41 -16.13
N GLY A 185 3.16 -3.43 -16.87
CA GLY A 185 3.03 -3.51 -18.30
C GLY A 185 1.58 -3.56 -18.79
N GLN A 186 0.68 -4.23 -18.07
CA GLN A 186 -0.76 -4.22 -18.35
C GLN A 186 -1.36 -2.83 -18.12
N LEU A 187 -0.97 -2.18 -17.01
CA LEU A 187 -1.43 -0.84 -16.67
C LEU A 187 -0.92 0.20 -17.69
N TRP A 188 0.35 0.11 -18.10
CA TRP A 188 0.92 0.97 -19.13
C TRP A 188 0.18 0.84 -20.45
N ARG A 189 -0.06 -0.38 -20.93
CA ARG A 189 -0.85 -0.62 -22.14
C ARG A 189 -2.23 0.01 -22.05
N TRP A 190 -2.89 -0.10 -20.90
CA TRP A 190 -4.19 0.53 -20.69
C TRP A 190 -4.08 2.06 -20.73
N VAL A 191 -3.10 2.67 -20.06
CA VAL A 191 -2.89 4.13 -20.02
C VAL A 191 -2.54 4.70 -21.40
N SER A 192 -1.73 4.00 -22.18
CA SER A 192 -1.25 4.44 -23.51
C SER A 192 -2.28 4.22 -24.64
N THR A 193 -3.31 3.42 -24.42
CA THR A 193 -4.35 3.15 -25.43
C THR A 193 -5.35 4.33 -25.52
N ARG A 194 -5.66 4.78 -26.74
CA ARG A 194 -6.73 5.75 -26.97
C ARG A 194 -8.09 5.11 -26.69
N GLY A 195 -9.02 5.85 -26.08
CA GLY A 195 -10.37 5.35 -25.78
C GLY A 195 -10.39 4.28 -24.68
N GLN A 196 -9.61 4.47 -23.63
CA GLN A 196 -9.55 3.59 -22.46
C GLN A 196 -10.94 3.24 -21.92
N ARG A 197 -11.27 1.94 -21.88
CA ARG A 197 -12.55 1.46 -21.36
C ARG A 197 -12.41 1.02 -19.91
N PHE A 198 -13.25 1.56 -19.04
CA PHE A 198 -13.29 1.21 -17.62
C PHE A 198 -13.59 -0.28 -17.37
N ARG A 199 -14.41 -0.90 -18.22
CA ARG A 199 -14.65 -2.36 -18.17
C ARG A 199 -13.37 -3.17 -18.33
N THR A 200 -12.44 -2.71 -19.19
CA THR A 200 -11.13 -3.38 -19.36
C THR A 200 -10.31 -3.30 -18.10
N LEU A 201 -10.21 -2.14 -17.46
CA LEU A 201 -9.51 -1.96 -16.19
C LEU A 201 -10.10 -2.88 -15.10
N ARG A 202 -11.43 -2.91 -14.97
CA ARG A 202 -12.11 -3.80 -14.01
C ARG A 202 -11.85 -5.27 -14.29
N ARG A 203 -11.85 -5.68 -15.55
CA ARG A 203 -11.52 -7.04 -15.95
C ARG A 203 -10.06 -7.36 -15.62
N MET A 204 -9.16 -6.44 -15.89
CA MET A 204 -7.73 -6.57 -15.58
C MET A 204 -7.50 -6.81 -14.07
N VAL A 205 -8.09 -5.98 -13.19
CA VAL A 205 -8.03 -6.17 -11.73
C VAL A 205 -8.63 -7.51 -11.29
N ARG A 206 -9.83 -7.84 -11.79
CA ARG A 206 -10.54 -9.06 -11.39
C ARG A 206 -9.84 -10.33 -11.84
N ASN A 207 -9.25 -10.31 -13.03
CA ASN A 207 -8.64 -11.48 -13.66
C ASN A 207 -7.15 -11.56 -13.40
N TRP A 208 -6.57 -10.52 -12.74
CA TRP A 208 -5.15 -10.56 -12.44
C TRP A 208 -4.83 -11.75 -11.54
N ARG A 209 -3.82 -12.51 -11.96
CA ARG A 209 -3.25 -13.62 -11.21
C ARG A 209 -1.74 -13.42 -11.22
N GLN A 210 -1.14 -13.68 -10.08
CA GLN A 210 0.31 -13.65 -9.96
C GLN A 210 0.92 -14.73 -10.89
N PRO A 211 1.75 -14.34 -11.87
CA PRO A 211 2.40 -15.32 -12.75
C PRO A 211 3.42 -16.16 -11.96
N HIS A 212 3.56 -17.41 -12.33
CA HIS A 212 4.66 -18.31 -11.93
C HIS A 212 4.87 -18.60 -10.43
N HIS A 213 3.89 -18.35 -9.57
CA HIS A 213 3.99 -18.71 -8.15
C HIS A 213 2.77 -19.45 -7.66
N ASP A 214 3.02 -20.39 -6.74
CA ASP A 214 1.98 -21.13 -6.08
C ASP A 214 0.92 -20.19 -5.51
N ALA A 215 -0.31 -20.44 -5.89
CA ALA A 215 -1.44 -19.67 -5.38
C ALA A 215 -1.48 -19.68 -3.83
N ASP A 216 -0.78 -20.62 -3.20
CA ASP A 216 -0.68 -20.82 -1.76
C ASP A 216 0.70 -20.53 -1.17
N GLY A 217 1.60 -19.87 -1.95
CA GLY A 217 2.91 -19.48 -1.47
C GLY A 217 2.85 -18.41 -0.35
N PRO A 218 3.91 -18.31 0.49
CA PRO A 218 3.95 -17.40 1.63
C PRO A 218 4.01 -15.93 1.24
N MET A 219 4.30 -15.60 -0.02
CA MET A 219 4.33 -14.22 -0.53
C MET A 219 3.29 -14.04 -1.63
N ARG A 220 2.37 -13.09 -1.44
CA ARG A 220 1.31 -12.81 -2.40
C ARG A 220 1.14 -11.32 -2.66
N TRP A 221 1.22 -10.94 -3.92
CA TRP A 221 0.76 -9.64 -4.36
C TRP A 221 -0.76 -9.60 -4.41
N VAL A 222 -1.36 -8.59 -3.81
CA VAL A 222 -2.80 -8.38 -3.81
C VAL A 222 -3.12 -6.98 -4.35
N ILE A 223 -3.83 -6.97 -5.47
CA ILE A 223 -4.18 -5.74 -6.18
C ILE A 223 -5.58 -5.30 -5.74
N GLY A 224 -5.72 -4.05 -5.34
CA GLY A 224 -7.00 -3.36 -5.17
C GLY A 224 -7.50 -2.79 -6.48
N GLY A 225 -8.79 -2.50 -6.55
CA GLY A 225 -9.33 -1.84 -7.74
C GLY A 225 -10.83 -1.73 -7.73
N PRO A 226 -11.40 -1.04 -8.73
CA PRO A 226 -12.82 -0.73 -8.80
C PRO A 226 -13.64 -1.99 -9.08
N THR A 227 -14.19 -2.58 -8.03
CA THR A 227 -15.03 -3.76 -8.09
C THR A 227 -16.39 -3.49 -7.44
N ARG A 228 -17.44 -4.24 -7.86
CA ARG A 228 -18.78 -4.09 -7.24
C ARG A 228 -18.83 -4.63 -5.80
N ARG A 229 -17.91 -5.52 -5.44
CA ARG A 229 -17.74 -6.10 -4.11
C ARG A 229 -16.41 -5.63 -3.53
N LEU A 230 -16.01 -6.12 -2.38
CA LEU A 230 -14.65 -5.90 -1.85
C LEU A 230 -13.61 -6.24 -2.92
N SER A 231 -12.60 -5.40 -3.05
CA SER A 231 -11.47 -5.66 -3.94
C SER A 231 -10.69 -6.90 -3.51
N PRO A 232 -9.86 -7.51 -4.38
CA PRO A 232 -9.13 -8.75 -4.02
C PRO A 232 -8.30 -8.61 -2.74
N TRP A 233 -7.58 -7.49 -2.55
CA TRP A 233 -6.81 -7.28 -1.32
C TRP A 233 -7.71 -7.18 -0.08
N ALA A 234 -8.84 -6.49 -0.19
CA ALA A 234 -9.79 -6.34 0.90
C ALA A 234 -10.49 -7.66 1.25
N GLN A 235 -10.71 -8.54 0.25
CA GLN A 235 -11.21 -9.90 0.48
C GLN A 235 -10.18 -10.75 1.23
N MET A 236 -8.90 -10.64 0.89
CA MET A 236 -7.81 -11.37 1.56
C MET A 236 -7.70 -10.95 3.02
N VAL A 237 -7.60 -9.64 3.30
CA VAL A 237 -7.58 -9.13 4.68
C VAL A 237 -8.84 -9.50 5.45
N LYS A 238 -10.02 -9.42 4.80
CA LYS A 238 -11.27 -9.87 5.44
C LYS A 238 -11.19 -11.34 5.86
N HIS A 239 -10.67 -12.21 4.99
CA HIS A 239 -10.53 -13.63 5.26
C HIS A 239 -9.59 -13.90 6.44
N ASP A 240 -8.42 -13.25 6.47
CA ASP A 240 -7.48 -13.39 7.57
C ASP A 240 -8.08 -12.84 8.88
N LEU A 241 -8.74 -11.68 8.84
CA LEU A 241 -9.42 -11.11 10.01
C LEU A 241 -10.58 -11.97 10.56
N GLU A 242 -11.22 -12.81 9.75
CA GLU A 242 -12.26 -13.74 10.21
C GLU A 242 -11.70 -14.82 11.13
N ARG A 243 -10.44 -15.20 10.92
CA ARG A 243 -9.73 -16.23 11.67
C ARG A 243 -8.78 -15.67 12.72
N ALA A 244 -8.47 -14.37 12.63
CA ALA A 244 -7.47 -13.72 13.44
C ALA A 244 -7.59 -14.02 14.94
N GLY A 245 -6.49 -14.49 15.52
CA GLY A 245 -6.26 -14.44 16.95
C GLY A 245 -5.87 -13.04 17.38
N ARG A 246 -4.84 -12.47 16.75
CA ARG A 246 -4.24 -11.17 17.07
C ARG A 246 -4.16 -10.27 15.85
N LEU A 247 -4.46 -8.98 16.07
CA LEU A 247 -4.35 -7.92 15.07
C LEU A 247 -3.50 -6.76 15.59
N ASP A 248 -2.49 -6.36 14.83
CA ASP A 248 -1.78 -5.11 15.01
C ASP A 248 -1.85 -4.32 13.69
N MET A 249 -2.27 -3.04 13.71
CA MET A 249 -2.46 -2.25 12.50
C MET A 249 -1.93 -0.83 12.69
N VAL A 250 -1.21 -0.33 11.68
CA VAL A 250 -0.88 1.09 11.52
C VAL A 250 -1.58 1.57 10.26
N ALA A 251 -2.45 2.57 10.38
CA ALA A 251 -3.25 3.06 9.26
C ALA A 251 -3.33 4.58 9.22
N ALA A 252 -2.95 5.16 8.08
CA ALA A 252 -3.04 6.60 7.84
C ALA A 252 -4.51 7.09 7.84
N TYR A 253 -5.38 6.37 7.14
CA TYR A 253 -6.82 6.65 7.09
C TYR A 253 -7.59 5.41 7.53
N PHE A 254 -8.51 5.61 8.48
CA PHE A 254 -9.28 4.53 9.08
C PHE A 254 -10.77 4.86 9.14
N SER A 255 -11.51 4.39 8.16
CA SER A 255 -12.98 4.49 8.11
C SER A 255 -13.60 3.28 7.41
N PRO A 256 -13.33 2.05 7.88
CA PRO A 256 -13.88 0.85 7.26
C PRO A 256 -15.36 0.69 7.55
N GLY A 257 -16.03 -0.11 6.72
CA GLY A 257 -17.44 -0.46 6.93
C GLY A 257 -17.67 -1.37 8.16
N ARG A 258 -18.92 -1.43 8.61
CA ARG A 258 -19.35 -2.18 9.80
C ARG A 258 -18.85 -3.62 9.86
N GLY A 259 -18.78 -4.30 8.70
CA GLY A 259 -18.30 -5.68 8.63
C GLY A 259 -16.83 -5.84 9.04
N MET A 260 -15.94 -4.92 8.63
CA MET A 260 -14.54 -4.92 9.04
C MET A 260 -14.40 -4.56 10.52
N LEU A 261 -15.13 -3.55 11.00
CA LEU A 261 -15.15 -3.17 12.43
C LEU A 261 -15.55 -4.33 13.33
N LYS A 262 -16.54 -5.13 12.92
CA LYS A 262 -16.97 -6.33 13.68
C LYS A 262 -15.82 -7.35 13.79
N ARG A 263 -15.05 -7.56 12.72
CA ARG A 263 -13.92 -8.50 12.71
C ARG A 263 -12.76 -8.04 13.59
N ILE A 264 -12.40 -6.77 13.51
CA ILE A 264 -11.41 -6.14 14.39
C ILE A 264 -11.82 -6.34 15.87
N ALA A 265 -13.08 -6.04 16.20
CA ALA A 265 -13.59 -6.25 17.53
C ALA A 265 -13.65 -7.73 17.95
N THR A 266 -13.75 -8.65 17.02
CA THR A 266 -13.69 -10.09 17.30
C THR A 266 -12.25 -10.53 17.59
N ALA A 267 -11.27 -10.08 16.83
CA ALA A 267 -9.85 -10.32 17.11
C ALA A 267 -9.46 -9.78 18.48
N ALA A 268 -9.93 -8.57 18.85
CA ALA A 268 -9.67 -7.98 20.16
C ALA A 268 -10.12 -8.86 21.35
N ARG A 269 -11.24 -9.59 21.20
CA ARG A 269 -11.73 -10.52 22.23
C ARG A 269 -11.01 -11.86 22.29
N ARG A 270 -10.22 -12.20 21.25
CA ARG A 270 -9.45 -13.45 21.21
C ARG A 270 -8.07 -13.25 21.84
N GLN A 271 -7.14 -12.65 21.12
CA GLN A 271 -5.77 -12.45 21.58
C GLN A 271 -5.31 -10.98 21.50
N GLY A 272 -6.25 -10.07 21.20
CA GLY A 272 -6.00 -8.63 21.17
C GLY A 272 -6.07 -8.01 19.78
N ALA A 273 -6.43 -6.73 19.77
CA ALA A 273 -6.35 -5.89 18.57
C ALA A 273 -5.84 -4.51 18.96
N ARG A 274 -4.81 -4.04 18.26
CA ARG A 274 -4.18 -2.74 18.45
C ARG A 274 -4.18 -1.94 17.15
N LEU A 275 -4.54 -0.65 17.25
CA LEU A 275 -4.57 0.29 16.14
C LEU A 275 -3.68 1.48 16.48
N ILE A 276 -2.74 1.82 15.59
CA ILE A 276 -2.01 3.09 15.62
C ILE A 276 -2.54 3.96 14.49
N LEU A 277 -3.09 5.10 14.84
CA LEU A 277 -3.80 6.01 13.95
C LEU A 277 -3.19 7.43 14.06
N PRO A 278 -3.37 8.32 13.07
CA PRO A 278 -2.82 9.67 13.14
C PRO A 278 -3.53 10.52 14.20
N SER A 279 -2.77 11.31 14.95
CA SER A 279 -3.32 12.38 15.80
C SER A 279 -3.67 13.61 14.96
N ARG A 280 -2.91 13.86 13.88
CA ARG A 280 -3.06 14.97 12.92
C ARG A 280 -2.84 14.48 11.49
N SER A 281 -3.48 15.15 10.53
CA SER A 281 -3.39 14.90 9.09
C SER A 281 -3.65 16.20 8.34
N ASP A 282 -3.22 16.30 7.08
CA ASP A 282 -3.63 17.33 6.12
C ASP A 282 -5.15 17.37 5.95
N ASN A 283 -5.80 16.21 5.99
CA ASN A 283 -7.24 16.06 5.92
C ASN A 283 -7.84 15.79 7.33
N GLY A 284 -8.10 16.84 8.08
CA GLY A 284 -8.69 16.73 9.42
C GLY A 284 -10.05 16.00 9.48
N ALA A 285 -10.76 15.89 8.34
CA ALA A 285 -12.00 15.12 8.27
C ALA A 285 -11.76 13.62 8.38
N THR A 286 -10.63 13.10 7.88
CA THR A 286 -10.30 11.67 8.01
C THR A 286 -9.99 11.28 9.45
N VAL A 287 -9.28 12.16 10.19
CA VAL A 287 -9.01 11.98 11.63
C VAL A 287 -10.32 12.05 12.44
N ALA A 288 -11.18 13.03 12.14
CA ALA A 288 -12.47 13.17 12.81
C ALA A 288 -13.38 11.96 12.55
N ALA A 289 -13.40 11.44 11.32
CA ALA A 289 -14.14 10.22 10.96
C ALA A 289 -13.63 8.98 11.72
N ALA A 290 -12.30 8.82 11.83
CA ALA A 290 -11.71 7.73 12.61
C ALA A 290 -12.08 7.82 14.09
N ARG A 291 -12.00 9.01 14.69
CA ARG A 291 -12.35 9.26 16.11
C ARG A 291 -13.80 8.92 16.46
N LEU A 292 -14.73 9.03 15.51
CA LEU A 292 -16.11 8.58 15.70
C LEU A 292 -16.18 7.08 16.01
N LEU A 293 -15.28 6.29 15.46
CA LEU A 293 -15.24 4.83 15.58
C LEU A 293 -14.54 4.35 16.87
N TYR A 294 -13.82 5.23 17.57
CA TYR A 294 -13.03 4.86 18.76
C TYR A 294 -13.91 4.30 19.88
N GLY A 295 -14.97 5.01 20.26
CA GLY A 295 -15.82 4.60 21.37
C GLY A 295 -16.36 3.17 21.24
N PRO A 296 -16.96 2.78 20.12
CA PRO A 296 -17.39 1.40 19.87
C PRO A 296 -16.28 0.36 19.87
N LEU A 297 -15.07 0.70 19.42
CA LEU A 297 -13.91 -0.20 19.39
C LEU A 297 -13.29 -0.37 20.78
N LEU A 298 -13.05 0.73 21.50
CA LEU A 298 -12.55 0.73 22.89
C LEU A 298 -13.44 -0.10 23.82
N LYS A 299 -14.78 0.04 23.72
CA LYS A 299 -15.73 -0.78 24.47
C LYS A 299 -15.63 -2.29 24.19
N ARG A 300 -14.98 -2.67 23.11
CA ARG A 300 -14.79 -4.07 22.70
C ARG A 300 -13.37 -4.58 22.93
N GLY A 301 -12.55 -3.79 23.67
CA GLY A 301 -11.19 -4.16 24.04
C GLY A 301 -10.14 -3.90 22.95
N VAL A 302 -10.46 -3.10 21.92
CA VAL A 302 -9.44 -2.68 20.94
C VAL A 302 -8.58 -1.59 21.58
N GLU A 303 -7.26 -1.76 21.56
CA GLU A 303 -6.31 -0.74 21.98
C GLU A 303 -6.11 0.28 20.86
N ILE A 304 -6.20 1.57 21.17
CA ILE A 304 -6.06 2.65 20.19
C ILE A 304 -4.97 3.60 20.65
N PHE A 305 -4.04 3.90 19.73
CA PHE A 305 -2.94 4.82 19.92
C PHE A 305 -2.99 5.91 18.86
N GLU A 306 -2.82 7.18 19.26
CA GLU A 306 -2.68 8.31 18.33
C GLU A 306 -1.21 8.71 18.22
N TYR A 307 -0.62 8.51 17.04
CA TYR A 307 0.76 8.85 16.75
C TYR A 307 0.99 10.36 16.83
N GLN A 308 2.06 10.78 17.54
CA GLN A 308 2.28 12.20 17.90
C GLN A 308 3.42 12.86 17.15
N SER A 309 4.47 12.12 16.74
CA SER A 309 5.74 12.70 16.27
C SER A 309 5.58 13.57 15.02
N CYS A 310 4.81 13.10 14.03
CA CYS A 310 4.49 13.87 12.82
C CYS A 310 3.21 13.33 12.16
N LYS A 311 2.91 13.71 10.91
CA LYS A 311 1.77 13.15 10.15
C LYS A 311 2.03 11.67 9.82
N LEU A 312 1.14 10.76 10.25
CA LEU A 312 1.26 9.33 9.99
C LEU A 312 0.65 8.96 8.64
N HIS A 313 1.46 8.32 7.77
CA HIS A 313 0.95 7.86 6.47
C HIS A 313 1.20 6.37 6.18
N MET A 314 1.70 5.60 7.14
CA MET A 314 1.97 4.16 7.00
C MET A 314 0.71 3.32 6.77
N LYS A 315 0.85 2.21 6.04
CA LYS A 315 -0.17 1.21 5.78
C LYS A 315 0.42 -0.17 6.05
N LEU A 316 0.24 -0.63 7.27
CA LEU A 316 0.78 -1.88 7.78
C LEU A 316 -0.29 -2.62 8.57
N ILE A 317 -0.51 -3.90 8.25
CA ILE A 317 -1.44 -4.77 8.98
C ILE A 317 -0.70 -6.07 9.29
N VAL A 318 -0.72 -6.49 10.54
CA VAL A 318 -0.20 -7.79 10.98
C VAL A 318 -1.35 -8.57 11.60
N VAL A 319 -1.72 -9.67 10.96
CA VAL A 319 -2.78 -10.58 11.41
C VAL A 319 -2.13 -11.94 11.65
N ASP A 320 -2.04 -12.36 12.89
CA ASP A 320 -1.27 -13.56 13.28
C ASP A 320 0.13 -13.54 12.62
N ASP A 321 0.46 -14.48 11.74
CA ASP A 321 1.75 -14.53 11.04
C ASP A 321 1.73 -13.86 9.66
N ALA A 322 0.60 -13.28 9.24
CA ALA A 322 0.45 -12.59 7.97
C ALA A 322 0.70 -11.09 8.11
N VAL A 323 1.65 -10.56 7.33
CA VAL A 323 1.99 -9.14 7.24
C VAL A 323 1.51 -8.58 5.92
N TYR A 324 0.78 -7.48 5.95
CA TYR A 324 0.37 -6.71 4.77
C TYR A 324 1.05 -5.35 4.79
N ILE A 325 1.76 -5.02 3.72
CA ILE A 325 2.45 -3.73 3.55
C ILE A 325 2.23 -3.21 2.13
N GLY A 326 1.99 -1.90 1.97
CA GLY A 326 1.80 -1.30 0.65
C GLY A 326 1.10 0.04 0.64
N SER A 327 0.23 0.28 -0.36
CA SER A 327 -0.38 1.59 -0.61
C SER A 327 -1.78 1.76 -0.01
N ALA A 328 -2.45 0.66 0.40
CA ALA A 328 -3.88 0.69 0.70
C ALA A 328 -4.19 1.25 2.08
N ASN A 329 -4.98 2.30 2.14
CA ASN A 329 -5.60 2.77 3.38
C ASN A 329 -6.71 1.82 3.85
N PHE A 330 -7.06 1.87 5.13
CA PHE A 330 -8.14 1.05 5.67
C PHE A 330 -9.47 1.82 5.70
N ASP A 331 -9.87 2.31 4.53
CA ASP A 331 -11.09 3.09 4.29
C ASP A 331 -11.94 2.52 3.16
N MET A 332 -13.17 3.04 2.99
CA MET A 332 -14.12 2.53 1.98
C MET A 332 -13.62 2.69 0.55
N ARG A 333 -12.84 3.75 0.24
CA ARG A 333 -12.32 3.93 -1.12
C ARG A 333 -11.26 2.90 -1.47
N SER A 334 -10.29 2.70 -0.59
CA SER A 334 -9.22 1.71 -0.78
C SER A 334 -9.74 0.29 -0.76
N LEU A 335 -10.77 0.00 0.07
CA LEU A 335 -11.37 -1.33 0.13
C LEU A 335 -12.18 -1.71 -1.13
N PHE A 336 -12.70 -0.73 -1.91
CA PHE A 336 -13.64 -1.02 -3.00
C PHE A 336 -13.32 -0.38 -4.36
N LEU A 337 -12.65 0.76 -4.40
CA LEU A 337 -12.60 1.61 -5.60
C LEU A 337 -11.19 1.87 -6.12
N ASN A 338 -10.27 2.30 -5.26
CA ASN A 338 -8.93 2.69 -5.68
C ASN A 338 -8.14 1.49 -6.19
N LEU A 339 -7.30 1.73 -7.21
CA LEU A 339 -6.24 0.78 -7.49
C LEU A 339 -5.21 0.89 -6.37
N GLU A 340 -4.95 -0.22 -5.72
CA GLU A 340 -4.01 -0.36 -4.62
C GLU A 340 -3.08 -1.54 -4.88
N ILE A 341 -1.95 -1.54 -4.21
CA ILE A 341 -1.00 -2.66 -4.20
C ILE A 341 -0.61 -2.98 -2.76
N MET A 342 -0.75 -4.24 -2.39
CA MET A 342 -0.27 -4.76 -1.11
C MET A 342 0.54 -6.03 -1.34
N LEU A 343 1.63 -6.19 -0.62
CA LEU A 343 2.29 -7.49 -0.48
C LEU A 343 1.83 -8.12 0.83
N ARG A 344 1.28 -9.33 0.75
CA ARG A 344 1.04 -10.20 1.90
C ARG A 344 2.20 -11.17 2.03
N VAL A 345 2.80 -11.20 3.21
CA VAL A 345 3.87 -12.14 3.57
C VAL A 345 3.40 -12.95 4.77
N GLU A 346 3.42 -14.26 4.68
CA GLU A 346 3.09 -15.17 5.77
C GLU A 346 4.37 -15.79 6.31
N ASP A 347 4.88 -15.22 7.40
CA ASP A 347 6.11 -15.63 8.07
C ASP A 347 6.09 -15.14 9.52
N ALA A 348 6.25 -16.07 10.47
CA ALA A 348 6.17 -15.77 11.91
C ALA A 348 7.29 -14.85 12.38
N GLY A 349 8.52 -15.02 11.86
CA GLY A 349 9.68 -14.18 12.19
C GLY A 349 9.49 -12.75 11.69
N PHE A 350 9.05 -12.59 10.45
CA PHE A 350 8.76 -11.27 9.86
C PHE A 350 7.58 -10.60 10.57
N ALA A 351 6.52 -11.33 10.88
CA ALA A 351 5.40 -10.81 11.66
C ALA A 351 5.82 -10.34 13.06
N SER A 352 6.70 -11.10 13.72
CA SER A 352 7.28 -10.73 15.02
C SER A 352 8.12 -9.45 14.91
N ALA A 353 8.98 -9.35 13.90
CA ALA A 353 9.80 -8.16 13.64
C ALA A 353 8.93 -6.92 13.37
N MET A 354 7.86 -7.07 12.57
CA MET A 354 6.93 -5.98 12.29
C MET A 354 6.09 -5.59 13.51
N ARG A 355 5.78 -6.51 14.42
CA ARG A 355 5.18 -6.16 15.73
C ARG A 355 6.15 -5.37 16.60
N GLY A 356 7.43 -5.74 16.62
CA GLY A 356 8.47 -4.94 17.30
C GLY A 356 8.57 -3.51 16.72
N PHE A 357 8.42 -3.36 15.41
CA PHE A 357 8.29 -2.03 14.78
C PHE A 357 7.05 -1.28 15.29
N ILE A 358 5.88 -1.94 15.32
CA ILE A 358 4.63 -1.35 15.83
C ILE A 358 4.75 -0.98 17.31
N ASP A 359 5.47 -1.77 18.12
CA ASP A 359 5.74 -1.46 19.52
C ASP A 359 6.55 -0.16 19.69
N ARG A 360 7.55 0.08 18.81
CA ARG A 360 8.29 1.36 18.79
C ARG A 360 7.36 2.53 18.44
N ARG A 361 6.47 2.38 17.46
CA ARG A 361 5.49 3.42 17.08
C ARG A 361 4.46 3.67 18.17
N ALA A 362 4.05 2.63 18.91
CA ALA A 362 3.14 2.78 20.05
C ALA A 362 3.76 3.63 21.16
N LYS A 363 5.09 3.50 21.42
CA LYS A 363 5.81 4.35 22.39
C LYS A 363 5.83 5.83 22.00
N GLU A 364 5.77 6.13 20.72
CA GLU A 364 5.71 7.50 20.15
C GLU A 364 4.27 8.02 20.05
N SER A 365 3.32 7.26 20.56
CA SER A 365 1.88 7.52 20.45
C SER A 365 1.24 7.76 21.81
N ARG A 366 0.16 8.53 21.83
CA ARG A 366 -0.69 8.68 22.99
C ARG A 366 -1.75 7.59 22.99
N GLN A 367 -1.83 6.78 24.03
CA GLN A 367 -2.91 5.82 24.20
C GLN A 367 -4.24 6.55 24.44
N VAL A 368 -5.27 6.13 23.72
CA VAL A 368 -6.64 6.63 23.87
C VAL A 368 -7.42 5.65 24.72
N THR A 369 -7.85 6.08 25.91
CA THR A 369 -8.73 5.30 26.79
C THR A 369 -10.19 5.67 26.55
N LEU A 370 -11.11 4.83 27.02
CA LEU A 370 -12.54 5.15 26.93
C LEU A 370 -12.89 6.41 27.76
N GLU A 371 -12.19 6.64 28.84
CA GLU A 371 -12.34 7.82 29.70
C GLU A 371 -11.88 9.09 28.98
N THR A 372 -10.61 9.11 28.47
CA THR A 372 -10.07 10.26 27.72
C THR A 372 -10.89 10.55 26.45
N HIS A 373 -11.34 9.51 25.75
CA HIS A 373 -12.22 9.68 24.61
C HIS A 373 -13.57 10.31 24.97
N ARG A 374 -14.18 9.91 26.11
CA ARG A 374 -15.44 10.52 26.60
C ARG A 374 -15.26 11.95 27.03
N ALA A 375 -14.18 12.26 27.75
CA ALA A 375 -13.89 13.62 28.22
C ALA A 375 -13.73 14.63 27.04
N GLN A 376 -13.23 14.18 25.90
CA GLN A 376 -13.08 15.00 24.68
C GLN A 376 -14.36 15.14 23.84
N ARG A 377 -15.45 14.44 24.21
CA ARG A 377 -16.73 14.49 23.46
C ARG A 377 -17.57 15.66 23.92
N SER A 378 -17.61 16.72 23.12
CA SER A 378 -18.64 17.75 23.17
C SER A 378 -19.66 17.55 22.03
N LEU A 379 -20.86 18.15 22.16
CA LEU A 379 -21.86 18.09 21.08
C LEU A 379 -21.31 18.61 19.73
N PRO A 380 -20.61 19.76 19.64
CA PRO A 380 -20.03 20.24 18.40
C PRO A 380 -18.99 19.26 17.83
N THR A 381 -18.15 18.68 18.70
CA THR A 381 -17.15 17.67 18.27
C THR A 381 -17.83 16.44 17.70
N LEU A 382 -18.90 15.97 18.31
CA LEU A 382 -19.65 14.82 17.85
C LEU A 382 -20.32 15.07 16.48
N VAL A 383 -20.95 16.25 16.31
CA VAL A 383 -21.54 16.67 15.04
C VAL A 383 -20.48 16.72 13.94
N LYS A 384 -19.32 17.35 14.22
CA LYS A 384 -18.18 17.39 13.30
C LYS A 384 -17.72 15.99 12.89
N GLN A 385 -17.56 15.07 13.86
CA GLN A 385 -17.15 13.69 13.60
C GLN A 385 -18.17 12.93 12.74
N TRP A 386 -19.47 13.10 12.99
CA TRP A 386 -20.53 12.50 12.18
C TRP A 386 -20.58 13.03 10.76
N ILE A 387 -20.48 14.34 10.57
CA ILE A 387 -20.40 14.96 9.25
C ILE A 387 -19.18 14.46 8.51
N SER A 388 -18.03 14.45 9.17
CA SER A 388 -16.76 13.96 8.57
C SER A 388 -16.86 12.49 8.17
N TYR A 389 -17.41 11.63 9.04
CA TYR A 389 -17.60 10.21 8.74
C TYR A 389 -18.57 10.01 7.57
N PHE A 390 -19.66 10.79 7.51
CA PHE A 390 -20.60 10.72 6.42
C PHE A 390 -19.96 11.17 5.09
N LEU A 391 -19.21 12.26 5.10
CA LEU A 391 -18.55 12.78 3.90
C LEU A 391 -17.47 11.81 3.40
N VAL A 392 -16.53 11.42 4.28
CA VAL A 392 -15.37 10.60 3.91
C VAL A 392 -15.75 9.12 3.72
N GLY A 393 -16.54 8.56 4.64
CA GLY A 393 -16.85 7.13 4.66
C GLY A 393 -18.02 6.73 3.78
N PHE A 394 -18.97 7.63 3.51
CA PHE A 394 -20.20 7.28 2.82
C PHE A 394 -20.43 8.09 1.54
N LEU A 395 -20.39 9.42 1.59
CA LEU A 395 -20.77 10.23 0.43
C LEU A 395 -19.77 10.10 -0.70
N ASP A 396 -18.48 10.31 -0.43
CA ASP A 396 -17.42 10.20 -1.43
C ASP A 396 -17.39 8.80 -2.08
N TYR A 397 -17.48 7.75 -1.25
CA TYR A 397 -17.57 6.36 -1.73
C TYR A 397 -18.86 6.11 -2.53
N THR A 398 -20.03 6.50 -2.01
CA THR A 398 -21.34 6.19 -2.62
C THR A 398 -21.52 6.94 -3.93
N VAL A 399 -21.14 8.21 -3.99
CA VAL A 399 -21.19 9.02 -5.21
C VAL A 399 -20.27 8.42 -6.27
N THR A 400 -19.00 8.17 -5.92
CA THR A 400 -18.05 7.55 -6.85
C THR A 400 -18.54 6.19 -7.34
N ARG A 401 -19.09 5.37 -6.46
CA ARG A 401 -19.63 4.06 -6.82
C ARG A 401 -20.84 4.18 -7.74
N ARG A 402 -21.80 5.06 -7.44
CA ARG A 402 -23.00 5.25 -8.27
C ARG A 402 -22.64 5.72 -9.67
N LEU A 403 -21.75 6.70 -9.79
CA LEU A 403 -21.32 7.26 -11.06
C LEU A 403 -20.57 6.25 -11.95
N ASN A 404 -19.85 5.31 -11.35
CA ASN A 404 -19.02 4.37 -12.11
C ASN A 404 -19.65 2.98 -12.34
N PHE A 405 -20.74 2.64 -11.62
CA PHE A 405 -21.33 1.31 -11.70
C PHE A 405 -22.82 1.29 -12.09
N ARG A 406 -23.50 2.46 -12.17
CA ARG A 406 -24.93 2.52 -12.47
C ARG A 406 -25.27 2.62 -13.96
N ASN A 407 -24.35 2.97 -14.82
CA ASN A 407 -24.61 3.10 -16.25
C ASN A 407 -23.99 1.92 -17.01
N PRO A 408 -24.75 0.86 -17.37
CA PRO A 408 -24.26 -0.26 -18.17
C PRO A 408 -23.88 0.15 -19.59
N ASP A 409 -24.49 1.23 -20.12
CA ASP A 409 -24.46 1.63 -21.54
C ASP A 409 -23.50 2.80 -21.84
N ALA A 410 -22.74 3.28 -20.87
CA ALA A 410 -21.83 4.41 -21.01
C ALA A 410 -20.38 4.02 -21.39
N ASP A 411 -20.21 2.87 -22.05
CA ASP A 411 -18.89 2.39 -22.55
C ASP A 411 -18.83 2.38 -24.08
#